data_e01d45f6bdae16d8ec924d8fec9b1255
#
_entry.id   e01d45f6bdae16d8ec924d8fec9b1255
#
_cell.length_a   1.000
_cell.length_b   1.000
_cell.length_c   1.000
_cell.angle_alpha   90.00
_cell.angle_beta   90.00
_cell.angle_gamma   90.00
#
_symmetry.space_group_name_H-M   'P 1'
#
loop_
_entity.id
_entity.type
_entity.pdbx_description
1 polymer ?
#
loop_
_entity_poly.entity_id
_entity_poly.type
_entity_poly.pdbx_seq_one_letter_code
_entity_poly.pdbx_strand_id
1 'polypeptide(L)'
;CDNYYGIAWNYQESQIREVLDNNLESFFRKKTHDHVSSRLIGNREWHYSNAFLRPIVLAPHSEQTIYALVCTGTSQQVNEQIQKFHSTPETLTSLIQKDSNNSEDRILADGKKYEFGRRLLQSALLSNIVYPVHTQGQYIRHFTPGKNWNSLYTWDSGFIALGLIDVDITKAFECIRAYTTPVGSESAFIHHGTPLPIQMYAYYELWNNTQSKEALQFLYPRLKQFFDFMTGKNPYSTTRMKGSGLLRTWDYFYNSGGWDDYPPQHALRDKASVTPVVSSAYYIRAAKILRLAAKELGLKKDVKEYEQTIKQLSNALLTYSWDEETGYFGYVMHDNNGTPKGLYRYKDGSN
;
A
#
# COMPACT_ATOMS: atom_id res chain seq x y z
N CYS A 1 9.54 18.34 22.31
CA CYS A 1 8.07 18.20 22.52
C CYS A 1 7.86 16.98 23.38
N ASP A 2 7.36 17.19 24.61
CA ASP A 2 7.10 16.09 25.55
C ASP A 2 5.76 15.45 25.20
N ASN A 3 5.79 14.45 24.36
CA ASN A 3 4.63 13.63 24.08
C ASN A 3 4.60 12.45 25.06
N TYR A 4 3.47 12.31 25.71
CA TYR A 4 3.18 11.19 26.61
C TYR A 4 2.29 10.17 25.89
N TYR A 5 2.45 8.92 26.24
CA TYR A 5 1.63 7.81 25.77
C TYR A 5 0.94 7.18 26.95
N GLY A 6 -0.34 6.90 26.83
CA GLY A 6 -1.13 6.23 27.84
C GLY A 6 -1.75 4.94 27.32
N ILE A 7 -1.75 3.92 28.17
CA ILE A 7 -2.48 2.68 27.95
C ILE A 7 -3.31 2.42 29.19
N ALA A 8 -4.60 2.15 29.01
CA ALA A 8 -5.51 1.78 30.08
C ALA A 8 -6.41 0.62 29.64
N TRP A 9 -6.92 -0.15 30.60
CA TRP A 9 -7.87 -1.23 30.39
C TRP A 9 -8.83 -1.36 31.57
N ASN A 10 -9.97 -2.00 31.35
CA ASN A 10 -11.04 -2.16 32.33
C ASN A 10 -10.99 -3.52 33.10
N TYR A 11 -9.86 -4.23 33.06
CA TYR A 11 -9.68 -5.47 33.75
C TYR A 11 -8.75 -5.30 34.94
N GLN A 12 -9.15 -5.80 36.13
CA GLN A 12 -8.42 -5.54 37.37
C GLN A 12 -7.17 -6.41 37.53
N GLU A 13 -7.25 -7.69 37.09
CA GLU A 13 -6.12 -8.59 37.22
C GLU A 13 -5.17 -8.48 36.04
N SER A 14 -4.13 -7.68 36.23
CA SER A 14 -3.12 -7.44 35.21
C SER A 14 -1.71 -7.60 35.75
N GLN A 15 -0.81 -8.01 34.91
CA GLN A 15 0.62 -8.06 35.16
C GLN A 15 1.34 -7.21 34.12
N ILE A 16 2.22 -6.34 34.58
CA ILE A 16 3.01 -5.49 33.71
C ILE A 16 4.44 -6.02 33.69
N ARG A 17 4.97 -6.18 32.49
CA ARG A 17 6.37 -6.51 32.29
C ARG A 17 7.06 -5.36 31.57
N GLU A 18 8.16 -4.93 32.12
CA GLU A 18 9.04 -3.93 31.51
C GLU A 18 10.37 -4.58 31.15
N VAL A 19 10.82 -4.33 29.94
CA VAL A 19 12.09 -4.87 29.42
C VAL A 19 12.87 -3.73 28.78
N LEU A 20 14.12 -3.59 29.17
CA LEU A 20 15.07 -2.69 28.51
C LEU A 20 15.82 -3.46 27.45
N ASP A 21 15.51 -3.19 26.19
CA ASP A 21 16.15 -3.83 25.04
C ASP A 21 16.16 -2.86 23.85
N ASN A 22 17.18 -2.90 23.05
CA ASN A 22 17.31 -2.09 21.85
C ASN A 22 16.81 -2.80 20.57
N ASN A 23 16.36 -4.03 20.67
CA ASN A 23 15.88 -4.84 19.57
C ASN A 23 14.46 -5.34 19.81
N LEU A 24 13.47 -4.60 19.31
CA LEU A 24 12.06 -4.91 19.44
C LEU A 24 11.70 -6.29 18.86
N GLU A 25 12.29 -6.67 17.74
CA GLU A 25 12.02 -7.97 17.12
C GLU A 25 12.58 -9.11 17.98
N SER A 26 13.80 -8.97 18.49
CA SER A 26 14.39 -9.92 19.43
C SER A 26 13.57 -10.03 20.71
N PHE A 27 13.04 -8.90 21.21
CA PHE A 27 12.14 -8.87 22.34
C PHE A 27 10.88 -9.70 22.08
N PHE A 28 10.19 -9.45 20.97
CA PHE A 28 8.97 -10.21 20.64
C PHE A 28 9.24 -11.69 20.40
N ARG A 29 10.30 -12.06 19.70
CA ARG A 29 10.61 -13.45 19.40
C ARG A 29 11.09 -14.24 20.60
N LYS A 30 11.90 -13.63 21.46
CA LYS A 30 12.56 -14.35 22.57
C LYS A 30 11.85 -14.18 23.90
N LYS A 31 11.15 -13.06 24.11
CA LYS A 31 10.63 -12.66 25.42
C LYS A 31 9.11 -12.81 25.57
N THR A 32 8.37 -12.92 24.48
CA THR A 32 6.92 -13.14 24.57
C THR A 32 6.55 -14.51 25.14
N HIS A 33 7.43 -15.49 25.04
CA HIS A 33 7.25 -16.82 25.62
C HIS A 33 7.71 -16.92 27.06
N ASP A 34 8.51 -15.98 27.54
CA ASP A 34 8.94 -15.95 28.92
C ASP A 34 7.76 -15.61 29.85
N HIS A 35 7.78 -16.15 31.05
CA HIS A 35 6.78 -15.83 32.07
C HIS A 35 6.80 -14.33 32.36
N VAL A 36 5.62 -13.81 32.65
CA VAL A 36 5.46 -12.42 33.06
C VAL A 36 6.31 -12.14 34.30
N SER A 37 7.06 -11.06 34.24
CA SER A 37 7.90 -10.61 35.33
C SER A 37 7.74 -9.08 35.47
N SER A 38 7.59 -8.63 36.69
CA SER A 38 7.63 -7.20 37.04
C SER A 38 9.04 -6.64 37.10
N ARG A 39 10.04 -7.47 36.85
CA ARG A 39 11.45 -7.08 36.91
C ARG A 39 11.89 -6.52 35.56
N LEU A 40 12.60 -5.39 35.58
CA LEU A 40 13.30 -4.84 34.45
C LEU A 40 14.43 -5.78 33.99
N ILE A 41 14.48 -6.06 32.70
CA ILE A 41 15.48 -6.95 32.09
C ILE A 41 16.04 -6.25 30.84
N GLY A 42 17.35 -6.34 30.62
CA GLY A 42 18.04 -5.83 29.45
C GLY A 42 18.90 -4.60 29.70
N ASN A 43 19.34 -3.93 28.63
CA ASN A 43 20.15 -2.71 28.74
C ASN A 43 19.25 -1.48 28.98
N ARG A 44 19.83 -0.35 29.31
CA ARG A 44 19.10 0.88 29.64
C ARG A 44 18.89 1.83 28.45
N GLU A 45 19.23 1.41 27.25
CA GLU A 45 19.14 2.30 26.09
C GLU A 45 17.72 2.41 25.54
N TRP A 46 16.96 1.32 25.59
CA TRP A 46 15.60 1.24 25.08
C TRP A 46 14.67 0.57 26.07
N HIS A 47 13.41 0.99 26.09
CA HIS A 47 12.43 0.53 27.05
C HIS A 47 11.14 0.06 26.34
N TYR A 48 10.77 -1.18 26.58
CA TYR A 48 9.52 -1.79 26.14
C TYR A 48 8.69 -2.25 27.32
N SER A 49 7.40 -1.90 27.32
CA SER A 49 6.45 -2.33 28.34
C SER A 49 5.37 -3.20 27.72
N ASN A 50 5.03 -4.30 28.38
CA ASN A 50 3.90 -5.15 28.03
C ASN A 50 2.97 -5.28 29.24
N ALA A 51 1.66 -5.16 29.01
CA ALA A 51 0.64 -5.50 29.97
C ALA A 51 -0.01 -6.84 29.58
N PHE A 52 -0.07 -7.76 30.53
CA PHE A 52 -0.75 -9.04 30.38
C PHE A 52 -1.98 -9.04 31.30
N LEU A 53 -3.15 -9.28 30.69
CA LEU A 53 -4.40 -9.42 31.44
C LEU A 53 -4.56 -10.90 31.80
N ARG A 54 -4.24 -11.25 33.05
CA ARG A 54 -4.26 -12.63 33.56
C ARG A 54 -4.62 -12.68 35.03
N PRO A 55 -5.18 -13.80 35.48
CA PRO A 55 -5.85 -14.84 34.69
C PRO A 55 -7.21 -14.36 34.19
N ILE A 56 -7.63 -14.79 32.99
CA ILE A 56 -9.00 -14.60 32.52
C ILE A 56 -9.72 -15.93 32.69
N VAL A 57 -10.71 -15.98 33.59
CA VAL A 57 -11.50 -17.16 33.85
C VAL A 57 -12.87 -17.01 33.24
N LEU A 58 -13.19 -17.87 32.26
CA LEU A 58 -14.51 -17.88 31.62
C LEU A 58 -15.28 -19.13 32.08
N ALA A 59 -16.46 -18.94 32.65
CA ALA A 59 -17.37 -20.05 32.91
C ALA A 59 -17.97 -20.60 31.59
N PRO A 60 -18.42 -21.86 31.56
CA PRO A 60 -19.10 -22.39 30.39
C PRO A 60 -20.27 -21.47 29.95
N HIS A 61 -20.36 -21.21 28.64
CA HIS A 61 -21.39 -20.35 28.06
C HIS A 61 -21.37 -18.87 28.53
N SER A 62 -20.25 -18.39 29.05
CA SER A 62 -20.07 -16.99 29.43
C SER A 62 -19.15 -16.26 28.46
N GLU A 63 -19.30 -14.96 28.40
CA GLU A 63 -18.40 -14.03 27.68
C GLU A 63 -17.91 -12.95 28.62
N GLN A 64 -16.74 -12.43 28.35
CA GLN A 64 -16.20 -11.28 29.04
C GLN A 64 -15.60 -10.33 28.00
N THR A 65 -16.06 -9.09 28.00
CA THR A 65 -15.52 -8.05 27.13
C THR A 65 -14.52 -7.20 27.89
N ILE A 66 -13.31 -7.10 27.36
CA ILE A 66 -12.24 -6.25 27.90
C ILE A 66 -12.01 -5.11 26.91
N TYR A 67 -12.09 -3.89 27.42
CA TYR A 67 -11.78 -2.69 26.66
C TYR A 67 -10.38 -2.21 27.02
N ALA A 68 -9.66 -1.69 26.02
CA ALA A 68 -8.39 -1.02 26.21
C ALA A 68 -8.40 0.34 25.49
N LEU A 69 -7.72 1.30 26.10
CA LEU A 69 -7.48 2.64 25.54
C LEU A 69 -5.98 2.77 25.26
N VAL A 70 -5.63 3.25 24.08
CA VAL A 70 -4.30 3.79 23.78
C VAL A 70 -4.47 5.25 23.40
N CYS A 71 -3.74 6.14 24.07
CA CYS A 71 -3.83 7.57 23.80
C CYS A 71 -2.44 8.23 23.84
N THR A 72 -2.32 9.39 23.20
CA THR A 72 -1.11 10.20 23.18
C THR A 72 -1.47 11.68 23.26
N GLY A 73 -0.57 12.49 23.79
CA GLY A 73 -0.74 13.93 23.92
C GLY A 73 0.17 14.52 25.00
N THR A 74 -0.19 15.68 25.53
CA THR A 74 0.46 16.20 26.73
C THR A 74 0.12 15.34 27.95
N SER A 75 0.91 15.41 29.02
CA SER A 75 0.67 14.66 30.24
C SER A 75 -0.77 14.87 30.77
N GLN A 76 -1.25 16.10 30.73
CA GLN A 76 -2.62 16.44 31.14
C GLN A 76 -3.66 15.75 30.26
N GLN A 77 -3.53 15.85 28.94
CA GLN A 77 -4.47 15.21 27.98
C GLN A 77 -4.53 13.69 28.14
N VAL A 78 -3.38 13.05 28.32
CA VAL A 78 -3.31 11.59 28.52
C VAL A 78 -4.02 11.20 29.81
N ASN A 79 -3.77 11.92 30.92
CA ASN A 79 -4.42 11.67 32.20
C ASN A 79 -5.95 11.87 32.14
N GLU A 80 -6.41 12.94 31.49
CA GLU A 80 -7.84 13.20 31.27
C GLU A 80 -8.52 12.08 30.48
N GLN A 81 -7.86 11.58 29.42
CA GLN A 81 -8.37 10.48 28.62
C GLN A 81 -8.48 9.18 29.43
N ILE A 82 -7.47 8.85 30.24
CA ILE A 82 -7.47 7.66 31.10
C ILE A 82 -8.56 7.78 32.18
N GLN A 83 -8.70 8.93 32.81
CA GLN A 83 -9.77 9.14 33.81
C GLN A 83 -11.15 9.02 33.19
N LYS A 84 -11.36 9.58 32.01
CA LYS A 84 -12.62 9.46 31.26
C LYS A 84 -12.89 7.99 30.89
N PHE A 85 -11.89 7.24 30.48
CA PHE A 85 -12.01 5.81 30.16
C PHE A 85 -12.50 5.01 31.37
N HIS A 86 -11.97 5.26 32.56
CA HIS A 86 -12.38 4.54 33.78
C HIS A 86 -13.73 5.01 34.35
N SER A 87 -14.14 6.25 34.10
CA SER A 87 -15.38 6.81 34.64
C SER A 87 -16.63 6.53 33.80
N THR A 88 -16.49 6.11 32.54
CA THR A 88 -17.63 5.94 31.63
C THR A 88 -17.58 4.64 30.82
N PRO A 89 -17.60 3.45 31.46
CA PRO A 89 -17.52 2.18 30.75
C PRO A 89 -18.70 1.93 29.80
N GLU A 90 -19.89 2.43 30.10
CA GLU A 90 -21.10 2.32 29.25
C GLU A 90 -20.98 3.11 27.95
N THR A 91 -20.28 4.25 27.98
CA THR A 91 -20.04 5.07 26.79
C THR A 91 -19.13 4.38 25.78
N LEU A 92 -18.21 3.50 26.24
CA LEU A 92 -17.34 2.75 25.36
C LEU A 92 -18.11 1.70 24.55
N THR A 93 -19.03 0.98 25.19
CA THR A 93 -19.90 0.04 24.52
C THR A 93 -20.76 0.73 23.47
N SER A 94 -21.33 1.90 23.80
CA SER A 94 -22.14 2.68 22.87
C SER A 94 -21.35 3.26 21.70
N LEU A 95 -20.10 3.66 21.89
CA LEU A 95 -19.22 4.12 20.82
C LEU A 95 -18.87 3.00 19.84
N ILE A 96 -18.53 1.81 20.37
CA ILE A 96 -18.23 0.64 19.55
C ILE A 96 -19.48 0.18 18.77
N GLN A 97 -20.66 0.18 19.42
CA GLN A 97 -21.92 -0.15 18.75
C GLN A 97 -22.31 0.88 17.68
N LYS A 98 -22.06 2.16 17.92
CA LYS A 98 -22.32 3.22 16.94
C LYS A 98 -21.42 3.08 15.71
N ASP A 99 -20.14 2.75 15.90
CA ASP A 99 -19.24 2.49 14.78
C ASP A 99 -19.61 1.22 14.02
N SER A 100 -20.05 0.17 14.72
CA SER A 100 -20.55 -1.05 14.10
C SER A 100 -21.81 -0.79 13.25
N ASN A 101 -22.76 -0.02 13.74
CA ASN A 101 -24.00 0.31 13.02
C ASN A 101 -23.77 1.20 11.78
N ASN A 102 -22.82 2.12 11.84
CA ASN A 102 -22.44 2.93 10.67
C ASN A 102 -21.85 2.12 9.51
N SER A 103 -21.35 0.92 9.77
CA SER A 103 -20.81 0.02 8.75
C SER A 103 -21.86 -0.92 8.14
N GLU A 104 -23.00 -1.14 8.84
CA GLU A 104 -24.07 -2.04 8.38
C GLU A 104 -24.92 -1.47 7.25
N ASP A 105 -25.08 -0.15 7.18
CA ASP A 105 -25.94 0.53 6.20
C ASP A 105 -25.50 0.38 4.74
N ARG A 106 -24.29 -0.16 4.49
CA ARG A 106 -23.75 -0.36 3.14
C ARG A 106 -23.76 -1.81 2.66
N ILE A 107 -24.23 -2.75 3.49
CA ILE A 107 -24.18 -4.17 3.14
C ILE A 107 -25.48 -4.58 2.50
N LEU A 108 -25.43 -4.98 1.23
CA LEU A 108 -26.56 -5.61 0.56
C LEU A 108 -26.94 -6.92 1.27
N ALA A 109 -28.23 -7.28 1.25
CA ALA A 109 -28.76 -8.47 1.93
C ALA A 109 -27.96 -9.74 1.60
N ASP A 110 -27.60 -9.94 0.33
CA ASP A 110 -26.80 -11.07 -0.14
C ASP A 110 -25.34 -11.03 0.31
N GLY A 111 -24.85 -9.86 0.71
CA GLY A 111 -23.50 -9.63 1.23
C GLY A 111 -23.33 -9.98 2.70
N LYS A 112 -24.41 -10.10 3.48
CA LYS A 112 -24.35 -10.34 4.94
C LYS A 112 -23.56 -11.60 5.31
N LYS A 113 -23.63 -12.65 4.53
CA LYS A 113 -22.88 -13.90 4.74
C LYS A 113 -21.36 -13.71 4.68
N TYR A 114 -20.86 -12.64 4.09
CA TYR A 114 -19.43 -12.32 3.99
C TYR A 114 -18.98 -11.26 5.00
N GLU A 115 -19.86 -10.78 5.86
CA GLU A 115 -19.59 -9.66 6.77
C GLU A 115 -18.38 -9.93 7.68
N PHE A 116 -18.26 -11.13 8.23
CA PHE A 116 -17.11 -11.49 9.06
C PHE A 116 -15.79 -11.35 8.29
N GLY A 117 -15.71 -11.91 7.09
CA GLY A 117 -14.52 -11.79 6.24
C GLY A 117 -14.21 -10.34 5.88
N ARG A 118 -15.23 -9.54 5.56
CA ARG A 118 -15.09 -8.11 5.29
C ARG A 118 -14.50 -7.35 6.48
N ARG A 119 -15.06 -7.55 7.69
CA ARG A 119 -14.56 -6.92 8.92
C ARG A 119 -13.12 -7.32 9.23
N LEU A 120 -12.76 -8.59 9.01
CA LEU A 120 -11.40 -9.06 9.18
C LEU A 120 -10.43 -8.37 8.22
N LEU A 121 -10.79 -8.25 6.94
CA LEU A 121 -9.99 -7.54 5.95
C LEU A 121 -9.85 -6.04 6.25
N GLN A 122 -10.92 -5.38 6.68
CA GLN A 122 -10.90 -3.99 7.14
C GLN A 122 -9.96 -3.81 8.33
N SER A 123 -10.04 -4.70 9.32
CA SER A 123 -9.15 -4.71 10.47
C SER A 123 -7.69 -4.88 10.06
N ALA A 124 -7.41 -5.77 9.12
CA ALA A 124 -6.06 -5.97 8.59
C ALA A 124 -5.53 -4.70 7.89
N LEU A 125 -6.35 -4.05 7.05
CA LEU A 125 -5.97 -2.79 6.41
C LEU A 125 -5.63 -1.69 7.43
N LEU A 126 -6.48 -1.50 8.44
CA LEU A 126 -6.32 -0.45 9.44
C LEU A 126 -5.14 -0.71 10.39
N SER A 127 -4.91 -1.98 10.76
CA SER A 127 -3.81 -2.35 11.66
C SER A 127 -2.42 -2.29 11.01
N ASN A 128 -2.35 -2.23 9.69
CA ASN A 128 -1.11 -2.06 8.93
C ASN A 128 -0.80 -0.60 8.57
N ILE A 129 -1.58 0.35 9.07
CA ILE A 129 -1.26 1.77 8.98
C ILE A 129 -0.27 2.09 10.09
N VAL A 130 0.96 2.44 9.73
CA VAL A 130 2.01 2.79 10.69
C VAL A 130 2.11 4.29 10.88
N TYR A 131 2.70 4.69 12.00
CA TYR A 131 2.93 6.09 12.35
C TYR A 131 3.71 6.83 11.26
N PRO A 132 3.57 8.18 11.16
CA PRO A 132 4.28 8.96 10.17
C PRO A 132 5.80 8.86 10.34
N VAL A 133 6.50 8.53 9.25
CA VAL A 133 7.95 8.49 9.16
C VAL A 133 8.44 9.71 8.39
N HIS A 134 9.53 10.32 8.83
CA HIS A 134 10.13 11.45 8.13
C HIS A 134 10.77 10.98 6.82
N THR A 135 10.22 11.46 5.71
CA THR A 135 10.74 11.18 4.38
C THR A 135 10.47 12.36 3.45
N GLN A 136 11.39 12.67 2.56
CA GLN A 136 11.31 13.82 1.64
C GLN A 136 10.96 15.15 2.34
N GLY A 137 11.59 15.42 3.49
CA GLY A 137 11.39 16.66 4.24
C GLY A 137 10.06 16.79 4.98
N GLN A 138 9.25 15.74 5.05
CA GLN A 138 7.96 15.73 5.73
C GLN A 138 7.67 14.40 6.43
N TYR A 139 6.76 14.43 7.39
CA TYR A 139 6.26 13.20 8.03
C TYR A 139 5.13 12.61 7.19
N ILE A 140 5.31 11.39 6.69
CA ILE A 140 4.35 10.68 5.85
C ILE A 140 3.91 9.41 6.57
N ARG A 141 2.59 9.22 6.69
CA ARG A 141 2.01 7.98 7.19
C ARG A 141 2.21 6.86 6.17
N HIS A 142 2.68 5.72 6.64
CA HIS A 142 2.88 4.55 5.79
C HIS A 142 1.64 3.65 5.84
N PHE A 143 1.25 3.17 4.68
CA PHE A 143 0.20 2.17 4.49
C PHE A 143 0.88 0.92 3.96
N THR A 144 1.20 0.00 4.85
CA THR A 144 2.06 -1.14 4.52
C THR A 144 1.25 -2.40 4.20
N PRO A 145 1.77 -3.29 3.33
CA PRO A 145 1.06 -4.53 3.00
C PRO A 145 1.02 -5.52 4.16
N GLY A 146 1.91 -5.38 5.13
CA GLY A 146 1.93 -6.26 6.28
C GLY A 146 3.01 -5.90 7.28
N LYS A 147 2.94 -6.52 8.45
CA LYS A 147 3.81 -6.27 9.59
C LYS A 147 5.31 -6.39 9.27
N ASN A 148 5.69 -7.37 8.47
CA ASN A 148 7.09 -7.60 8.09
C ASN A 148 7.50 -6.79 6.84
N TRP A 149 6.56 -6.11 6.19
CA TRP A 149 6.74 -5.33 4.99
C TRP A 149 6.44 -3.86 5.30
N ASN A 150 7.23 -3.29 6.20
CA ASN A 150 6.97 -1.97 6.78
C ASN A 150 7.54 -0.80 5.97
N SER A 151 7.96 -1.04 4.74
CA SER A 151 8.46 0.00 3.83
C SER A 151 7.36 0.56 2.93
N LEU A 152 7.71 1.56 2.12
CA LEU A 152 6.83 2.20 1.15
C LEU A 152 6.87 1.43 -0.18
N TYR A 153 5.91 0.55 -0.39
CA TYR A 153 5.76 -0.23 -1.62
C TYR A 153 4.74 0.41 -2.55
N THR A 154 5.17 0.90 -3.69
CA THR A 154 4.37 1.76 -4.56
C THR A 154 3.12 1.08 -5.11
N TRP A 155 3.22 -0.16 -5.58
CA TRP A 155 2.07 -0.84 -6.17
C TRP A 155 1.13 -1.43 -5.12
N ASP A 156 1.65 -1.93 -4.00
CA ASP A 156 0.83 -2.38 -2.86
C ASP A 156 -0.07 -1.27 -2.34
N SER A 157 0.43 -0.03 -2.32
CA SER A 157 -0.36 1.13 -1.90
C SER A 157 -1.63 1.32 -2.72
N GLY A 158 -1.59 0.95 -4.00
CA GLY A 158 -2.77 0.98 -4.86
C GLY A 158 -3.85 0.00 -4.42
N PHE A 159 -3.49 -1.25 -4.09
CA PHE A 159 -4.43 -2.24 -3.56
C PHE A 159 -4.95 -1.87 -2.18
N ILE A 160 -4.07 -1.36 -1.30
CA ILE A 160 -4.45 -0.86 0.01
C ILE A 160 -5.44 0.29 -0.11
N ALA A 161 -5.18 1.25 -1.00
CA ALA A 161 -6.07 2.37 -1.24
C ALA A 161 -7.43 1.92 -1.79
N LEU A 162 -7.47 0.94 -2.70
CA LEU A 162 -8.73 0.34 -3.18
C LEU A 162 -9.56 -0.25 -2.04
N GLY A 163 -8.92 -1.00 -1.13
CA GLY A 163 -9.61 -1.51 0.06
C GLY A 163 -10.06 -0.42 1.02
N LEU A 164 -9.28 0.65 1.18
CA LEU A 164 -9.62 1.78 2.05
C LEU A 164 -10.78 2.63 1.53
N ILE A 165 -11.08 2.64 0.23
CA ILE A 165 -12.22 3.35 -0.34
C ILE A 165 -13.54 2.92 0.33
N ASP A 166 -13.68 1.64 0.64
CA ASP A 166 -14.87 1.11 1.31
C ASP A 166 -14.84 1.28 2.84
N VAL A 167 -13.71 1.66 3.41
CA VAL A 167 -13.51 1.79 4.86
C VAL A 167 -13.50 3.26 5.29
N ASP A 168 -12.65 4.05 4.64
CA ASP A 168 -12.40 5.46 4.97
C ASP A 168 -11.81 6.16 3.74
N ILE A 169 -12.61 6.94 3.09
CA ILE A 169 -12.26 7.72 1.89
C ILE A 169 -11.07 8.64 2.13
N THR A 170 -10.99 9.25 3.32
CA THR A 170 -9.87 10.14 3.67
C THR A 170 -8.55 9.37 3.72
N LYS A 171 -8.56 8.18 4.33
CA LYS A 171 -7.38 7.31 4.37
C LYS A 171 -6.99 6.78 3.00
N ALA A 172 -7.97 6.48 2.13
CA ALA A 172 -7.70 6.11 0.75
C ALA A 172 -6.96 7.24 0.00
N PHE A 173 -7.44 8.47 0.12
CA PHE A 173 -6.77 9.64 -0.45
C PHE A 173 -5.36 9.84 0.13
N GLU A 174 -5.21 9.76 1.46
CA GLU A 174 -3.92 9.86 2.13
C GLU A 174 -2.95 8.77 1.65
N CYS A 175 -3.43 7.55 1.46
CA CYS A 175 -2.63 6.44 0.95
C CYS A 175 -2.09 6.75 -0.45
N ILE A 176 -2.93 7.14 -1.40
CA ILE A 176 -2.47 7.50 -2.75
C ILE A 176 -1.48 8.67 -2.69
N ARG A 177 -1.78 9.68 -1.89
CA ARG A 177 -0.90 10.85 -1.69
C ARG A 177 0.46 10.45 -1.15
N ALA A 178 0.50 9.55 -0.15
CA ALA A 178 1.73 9.15 0.52
C ALA A 178 2.74 8.49 -0.43
N TYR A 179 2.26 7.82 -1.47
CA TYR A 179 3.10 7.09 -2.42
C TYR A 179 3.32 7.83 -3.74
N THR A 180 2.95 9.10 -3.79
CA THR A 180 3.22 10.01 -4.91
C THR A 180 4.10 11.17 -4.46
N THR A 181 4.99 11.62 -5.32
CA THR A 181 5.88 12.74 -5.00
C THR A 181 5.25 14.08 -5.36
N PRO A 182 5.58 15.17 -4.64
CA PRO A 182 5.21 16.53 -5.06
C PRO A 182 5.68 16.82 -6.49
N VAL A 183 4.93 17.66 -7.18
CA VAL A 183 5.28 18.06 -8.55
C VAL A 183 6.63 18.77 -8.55
N GLY A 184 7.48 18.39 -9.50
CA GLY A 184 8.84 18.93 -9.61
C GLY A 184 9.87 18.29 -8.69
N SER A 185 9.50 17.23 -7.94
CA SER A 185 10.46 16.45 -7.16
C SER A 185 11.50 15.78 -8.07
N GLU A 186 12.71 15.60 -7.56
CA GLU A 186 13.80 14.89 -8.26
C GLU A 186 13.46 13.42 -8.55
N SER A 187 12.65 12.79 -7.69
CA SER A 187 12.15 11.43 -7.88
C SER A 187 10.66 11.43 -8.23
N ALA A 188 10.29 10.62 -9.20
CA ALA A 188 8.89 10.42 -9.59
C ALA A 188 8.09 9.52 -8.63
N PHE A 189 8.76 8.84 -7.70
CA PHE A 189 8.16 7.91 -6.73
C PHE A 189 8.92 7.93 -5.42
N ILE A 190 8.24 7.53 -4.35
CA ILE A 190 8.85 7.38 -3.03
C ILE A 190 9.28 5.93 -2.89
N HIS A 191 10.54 5.70 -2.51
CA HIS A 191 11.09 4.39 -2.12
C HIS A 191 10.55 3.23 -3.00
N HIS A 192 11.12 2.09 -3.08
CA HIS A 192 10.63 0.90 -3.84
C HIS A 192 9.61 1.21 -4.95
N GLY A 193 9.95 2.12 -5.86
CA GLY A 193 9.13 2.42 -7.04
C GLY A 193 9.04 1.20 -7.94
N THR A 194 7.84 0.70 -8.16
CA THR A 194 7.56 -0.38 -9.09
C THR A 194 6.77 0.15 -10.29
N PRO A 195 6.89 -0.48 -11.46
CA PRO A 195 6.21 0.00 -12.65
C PRO A 195 4.71 -0.26 -12.66
N LEU A 196 4.20 -1.08 -11.72
CA LEU A 196 2.78 -1.43 -11.65
C LEU A 196 1.96 -0.23 -11.17
N PRO A 197 1.11 0.37 -12.02
CA PRO A 197 0.44 1.64 -11.73
C PRO A 197 -0.88 1.44 -10.97
N ILE A 198 -0.91 0.60 -9.94
CA ILE A 198 -2.16 0.26 -9.20
C ILE A 198 -2.72 1.48 -8.48
N GLN A 199 -1.87 2.41 -8.03
CA GLN A 199 -2.33 3.68 -7.47
C GLN A 199 -3.17 4.52 -8.44
N MET A 200 -3.02 4.33 -9.76
CA MET A 200 -3.87 5.00 -10.75
C MET A 200 -5.26 4.35 -10.83
N TYR A 201 -5.36 3.05 -10.57
CA TYR A 201 -6.64 2.38 -10.45
C TYR A 201 -7.39 2.85 -9.20
N ALA A 202 -6.67 2.94 -8.07
CA ALA A 202 -7.22 3.49 -6.84
C ALA A 202 -7.66 4.96 -7.02
N TYR A 203 -6.89 5.77 -7.74
CA TYR A 203 -7.25 7.14 -8.10
C TYR A 203 -8.55 7.21 -8.90
N TYR A 204 -8.72 6.34 -9.88
CA TYR A 204 -9.93 6.25 -10.69
C TYR A 204 -11.15 5.84 -9.86
N GLU A 205 -10.99 4.83 -8.99
CA GLU A 205 -12.06 4.39 -8.11
C GLU A 205 -12.40 5.41 -7.03
N LEU A 206 -11.41 6.10 -6.48
CA LEU A 206 -11.61 7.21 -5.55
C LEU A 206 -12.47 8.31 -6.20
N TRP A 207 -12.16 8.66 -7.46
CA TRP A 207 -12.94 9.62 -8.21
C TRP A 207 -14.36 9.11 -8.51
N ASN A 208 -14.52 7.88 -8.94
CA ASN A 208 -15.85 7.27 -9.16
C ASN A 208 -16.74 7.33 -7.90
N ASN A 209 -16.14 7.08 -6.74
CA ASN A 209 -16.88 7.07 -5.47
C ASN A 209 -17.19 8.46 -4.92
N THR A 210 -16.26 9.41 -5.07
CA THR A 210 -16.36 10.72 -4.41
C THR A 210 -16.84 11.83 -5.33
N GLN A 211 -16.59 11.73 -6.63
CA GLN A 211 -16.74 12.80 -7.61
C GLN A 211 -16.01 14.10 -7.19
N SER A 212 -15.00 13.99 -6.29
CA SER A 212 -14.27 15.14 -5.77
C SER A 212 -13.31 15.69 -6.82
N LYS A 213 -13.61 16.88 -7.28
CA LYS A 213 -12.77 17.63 -8.24
C LYS A 213 -11.46 18.08 -7.59
N GLU A 214 -11.47 18.39 -6.29
CA GLU A 214 -10.29 18.77 -5.51
C GLU A 214 -9.30 17.60 -5.43
N ALA A 215 -9.78 16.40 -5.09
CA ALA A 215 -8.95 15.20 -5.06
C ALA A 215 -8.38 14.88 -6.45
N LEU A 216 -9.21 15.02 -7.50
CA LEU A 216 -8.82 14.81 -8.86
C LEU A 216 -7.68 15.77 -9.26
N GLN A 217 -7.84 17.08 -9.00
CA GLN A 217 -6.86 18.12 -9.30
C GLN A 217 -5.55 17.96 -8.53
N PHE A 218 -5.63 17.55 -7.26
CA PHE A 218 -4.46 17.41 -6.40
C PHE A 218 -3.59 16.22 -6.81
N LEU A 219 -4.20 15.07 -7.09
CA LEU A 219 -3.48 13.83 -7.38
C LEU A 219 -3.01 13.73 -8.84
N TYR A 220 -3.75 14.33 -9.77
CA TYR A 220 -3.47 14.23 -11.21
C TYR A 220 -2.02 14.56 -11.58
N PRO A 221 -1.45 15.75 -11.24
CA PRO A 221 -0.10 16.10 -11.67
C PRO A 221 0.98 15.22 -11.04
N ARG A 222 0.73 14.69 -9.84
CA ARG A 222 1.62 13.74 -9.14
C ARG A 222 1.66 12.40 -9.86
N LEU A 223 0.49 11.88 -10.22
CA LEU A 223 0.36 10.63 -10.97
C LEU A 223 0.87 10.78 -12.40
N LYS A 224 0.68 11.95 -13.02
CA LYS A 224 1.28 12.26 -14.32
C LYS A 224 2.80 12.20 -14.28
N GLN A 225 3.43 12.76 -13.24
CA GLN A 225 4.89 12.72 -13.06
C GLN A 225 5.41 11.27 -12.99
N PHE A 226 4.73 10.42 -12.23
CA PHE A 226 5.03 8.99 -12.17
C PHE A 226 4.84 8.31 -13.54
N PHE A 227 3.72 8.58 -14.22
CA PHE A 227 3.42 8.06 -15.54
C PHE A 227 4.48 8.47 -16.57
N ASP A 228 4.88 9.74 -16.59
CA ASP A 228 5.86 10.26 -17.54
C ASP A 228 7.24 9.62 -17.33
N PHE A 229 7.63 9.36 -16.08
CA PHE A 229 8.84 8.60 -15.79
C PHE A 229 8.73 7.16 -16.30
N MET A 230 7.70 6.43 -15.92
CA MET A 230 7.55 5.01 -16.25
C MET A 230 7.28 4.74 -17.73
N THR A 231 6.81 5.73 -18.49
CA THR A 231 6.63 5.64 -19.95
C THR A 231 7.82 6.15 -20.76
N GLY A 232 8.91 6.54 -20.11
CA GLY A 232 10.12 7.00 -20.77
C GLY A 232 10.02 8.41 -21.36
N LYS A 233 9.07 9.23 -20.87
CA LYS A 233 8.94 10.65 -21.27
C LYS A 233 9.85 11.57 -20.45
N ASN A 234 10.20 11.16 -19.24
CA ASN A 234 11.17 11.88 -18.44
C ASN A 234 12.58 11.65 -19.02
N PRO A 235 13.42 12.71 -19.19
CA PRO A 235 14.74 12.59 -19.81
C PRO A 235 15.72 11.67 -19.05
N TYR A 236 15.47 11.43 -17.77
CA TYR A 236 16.27 10.52 -16.94
C TYR A 236 15.76 9.08 -16.94
N SER A 237 14.61 8.82 -17.58
CA SER A 237 14.02 7.49 -17.64
C SER A 237 14.60 6.67 -18.79
N THR A 238 14.88 5.41 -18.49
CA THR A 238 15.35 4.43 -19.49
C THR A 238 14.34 3.31 -19.71
N THR A 239 13.09 3.50 -19.32
CA THR A 239 12.06 2.45 -19.33
C THR A 239 11.52 2.15 -20.74
N ARG A 240 11.67 3.03 -21.71
CA ARG A 240 11.19 2.84 -23.08
C ARG A 240 12.31 2.38 -24.00
N MET A 241 12.10 1.24 -24.67
CA MET A 241 13.03 0.73 -25.67
C MET A 241 12.95 1.56 -26.96
N LYS A 242 14.10 2.02 -27.46
CA LYS A 242 14.16 2.95 -28.60
C LYS A 242 13.62 2.33 -29.89
N GLY A 243 13.95 1.08 -30.19
CA GLY A 243 13.59 0.42 -31.46
C GLY A 243 12.14 -0.05 -31.53
N SER A 244 11.58 -0.55 -30.44
CA SER A 244 10.20 -1.05 -30.41
C SER A 244 9.19 -0.07 -29.83
N GLY A 245 9.63 0.85 -28.98
CA GLY A 245 8.73 1.69 -28.17
C GLY A 245 8.05 0.97 -27.01
N LEU A 246 8.32 -0.33 -26.80
CA LEU A 246 7.80 -1.10 -25.67
C LEU A 246 8.45 -0.69 -24.36
N LEU A 247 7.75 -0.93 -23.25
CA LEU A 247 8.23 -0.60 -21.92
C LEU A 247 8.87 -1.81 -21.26
N ARG A 248 10.06 -1.62 -20.71
CA ARG A 248 10.67 -2.55 -19.78
C ARG A 248 10.25 -2.23 -18.36
N THR A 249 10.45 -3.13 -17.42
CA THR A 249 10.23 -2.85 -16.02
C THR A 249 11.34 -1.97 -15.44
N TRP A 250 10.97 -1.26 -14.40
CA TRP A 250 11.86 -0.57 -13.49
C TRP A 250 11.36 -0.90 -12.10
N ASP A 251 11.96 -1.86 -11.45
CA ASP A 251 11.59 -2.23 -10.10
C ASP A 251 12.77 -2.81 -9.32
N TYR A 252 12.52 -3.02 -8.04
CA TYR A 252 13.50 -3.59 -7.10
C TYR A 252 13.91 -5.02 -7.48
N PHE A 253 13.05 -5.76 -8.16
CA PHE A 253 13.27 -7.15 -8.55
C PHE A 253 13.76 -7.33 -9.99
N TYR A 254 14.41 -6.31 -10.55
CA TYR A 254 15.04 -6.39 -11.87
C TYR A 254 14.11 -6.91 -12.97
N ASN A 255 13.19 -6.11 -13.42
CA ASN A 255 12.31 -6.48 -14.52
C ASN A 255 11.24 -7.54 -14.18
N SER A 256 10.91 -7.72 -12.90
CA SER A 256 9.89 -8.68 -12.48
C SER A 256 8.47 -8.23 -12.83
N GLY A 257 8.22 -6.93 -12.79
CA GLY A 257 6.89 -6.38 -13.05
C GLY A 257 5.80 -6.93 -12.12
N GLY A 258 6.17 -7.38 -10.91
CA GLY A 258 5.27 -8.04 -9.96
C GLY A 258 5.16 -9.56 -10.14
N TRP A 259 5.99 -10.14 -11.00
CA TRP A 259 6.01 -11.58 -11.29
C TRP A 259 7.23 -12.28 -10.66
N ASP A 260 7.61 -11.87 -9.47
CA ASP A 260 8.86 -12.29 -8.81
C ASP A 260 8.97 -13.80 -8.66
N ASP A 261 7.87 -14.49 -8.38
CA ASP A 261 7.82 -15.94 -8.16
C ASP A 261 7.47 -16.76 -9.42
N TYR A 262 7.32 -16.10 -10.56
CA TYR A 262 6.99 -16.76 -11.81
C TYR A 262 8.24 -17.32 -12.49
N PRO A 263 8.39 -18.65 -12.67
CA PRO A 263 9.64 -19.25 -13.16
C PRO A 263 10.19 -18.66 -14.46
N PRO A 264 9.38 -18.41 -15.52
CA PRO A 264 9.89 -17.74 -16.71
C PRO A 264 10.44 -16.35 -16.44
N GLN A 265 9.90 -15.64 -15.46
CA GLN A 265 10.37 -14.31 -15.06
C GLN A 265 11.73 -14.35 -14.37
N HIS A 266 12.03 -15.39 -13.59
CA HIS A 266 13.36 -15.57 -13.00
C HIS A 266 14.46 -15.62 -14.06
N ALA A 267 14.23 -16.29 -15.19
CA ALA A 267 15.16 -16.35 -16.29
C ALA A 267 15.41 -14.99 -16.97
N LEU A 268 14.50 -14.04 -16.79
CA LEU A 268 14.53 -12.72 -17.44
C LEU A 268 14.89 -11.58 -16.50
N ARG A 269 14.88 -11.81 -15.18
CA ARG A 269 15.01 -10.79 -14.14
C ARG A 269 16.16 -9.83 -14.38
N ASP A 270 17.31 -10.35 -14.73
CA ASP A 270 18.54 -9.57 -14.92
C ASP A 270 18.75 -9.09 -16.37
N LYS A 271 17.79 -9.38 -17.26
CA LYS A 271 17.90 -9.06 -18.69
C LYS A 271 17.19 -7.75 -19.02
N ALA A 272 17.89 -6.65 -18.87
CA ALA A 272 17.35 -5.31 -19.20
C ALA A 272 16.95 -5.15 -20.68
N SER A 273 17.41 -6.04 -21.55
CA SER A 273 17.06 -6.06 -22.98
C SER A 273 15.73 -6.71 -23.29
N VAL A 274 15.01 -7.25 -22.30
CA VAL A 274 13.70 -7.88 -22.49
C VAL A 274 12.59 -6.93 -22.02
N THR A 275 11.52 -6.82 -22.82
CA THR A 275 10.31 -6.08 -22.42
C THR A 275 9.18 -7.05 -22.14
N PRO A 276 8.63 -7.06 -20.93
CA PRO A 276 7.46 -7.85 -20.62
C PRO A 276 6.18 -7.19 -21.17
N VAL A 277 5.20 -8.01 -21.50
CA VAL A 277 3.88 -7.53 -21.98
C VAL A 277 3.21 -6.62 -20.97
N VAL A 278 3.28 -7.02 -19.69
CA VAL A 278 2.56 -6.37 -18.58
C VAL A 278 2.89 -4.88 -18.46
N SER A 279 4.16 -4.48 -18.61
CA SER A 279 4.55 -3.08 -18.51
C SER A 279 3.83 -2.19 -19.52
N SER A 280 3.84 -2.55 -20.79
CA SER A 280 3.14 -1.77 -21.83
C SER A 280 1.62 -1.81 -21.67
N ALA A 281 1.05 -2.97 -21.34
CA ALA A 281 -0.38 -3.14 -21.15
C ALA A 281 -0.92 -2.32 -19.97
N TYR A 282 -0.23 -2.33 -18.82
CA TYR A 282 -0.61 -1.53 -17.66
C TYR A 282 -0.58 -0.02 -17.97
N TYR A 283 0.43 0.45 -18.72
CA TYR A 283 0.53 1.88 -19.04
C TYR A 283 -0.43 2.33 -20.14
N ILE A 284 -0.92 1.42 -20.99
CA ILE A 284 -2.10 1.72 -21.83
C ILE A 284 -3.33 1.98 -20.94
N ARG A 285 -3.56 1.14 -19.93
CA ARG A 285 -4.66 1.34 -18.99
C ARG A 285 -4.50 2.63 -18.18
N ALA A 286 -3.31 2.87 -17.63
CA ALA A 286 -2.99 4.10 -16.90
C ALA A 286 -3.20 5.35 -17.75
N ALA A 287 -2.77 5.33 -19.03
CA ALA A 287 -3.01 6.41 -19.97
C ALA A 287 -4.51 6.66 -20.21
N LYS A 288 -5.33 5.62 -20.31
CA LYS A 288 -6.78 5.75 -20.44
C LYS A 288 -7.39 6.43 -19.20
N ILE A 289 -6.98 6.06 -18.01
CA ILE A 289 -7.44 6.67 -16.75
C ILE A 289 -7.03 8.16 -16.69
N LEU A 290 -5.74 8.46 -16.90
CA LEU A 290 -5.25 9.83 -16.85
C LEU A 290 -5.84 10.71 -17.97
N ARG A 291 -6.15 10.12 -19.13
CA ARG A 291 -6.87 10.82 -20.20
C ARG A 291 -8.27 11.25 -19.77
N LEU A 292 -9.01 10.37 -19.08
CA LEU A 292 -10.35 10.70 -18.54
C LEU A 292 -10.24 11.85 -17.54
N ALA A 293 -9.29 11.76 -16.60
CA ALA A 293 -9.02 12.83 -15.63
C ALA A 293 -8.62 14.14 -16.30
N ALA A 294 -7.71 14.09 -17.28
CA ALA A 294 -7.30 15.26 -18.04
C ALA A 294 -8.47 15.92 -18.81
N LYS A 295 -9.39 15.11 -19.35
CA LYS A 295 -10.59 15.59 -20.00
C LYS A 295 -11.50 16.32 -19.02
N GLU A 296 -11.74 15.76 -17.83
CA GLU A 296 -12.53 16.40 -16.78
C GLU A 296 -11.89 17.70 -16.29
N LEU A 297 -10.56 17.75 -16.21
CA LEU A 297 -9.80 18.94 -15.81
C LEU A 297 -9.60 19.96 -16.95
N GLY A 298 -10.10 19.70 -18.17
CA GLY A 298 -9.96 20.60 -19.31
C GLY A 298 -8.56 20.67 -19.92
N LEU A 299 -7.68 19.72 -19.63
CA LEU A 299 -6.26 19.69 -20.04
C LEU A 299 -6.10 19.09 -21.45
N LYS A 300 -6.52 19.82 -22.45
CA LYS A 300 -6.60 19.36 -23.86
C LYS A 300 -5.27 18.84 -24.41
N LYS A 301 -4.14 19.43 -24.01
CA LYS A 301 -2.80 18.98 -24.42
C LYS A 301 -2.52 17.57 -23.90
N ASP A 302 -2.75 17.35 -22.61
CA ASP A 302 -2.51 16.07 -21.97
C ASP A 302 -3.42 14.97 -22.55
N VAL A 303 -4.67 15.28 -22.86
CA VAL A 303 -5.59 14.34 -23.54
C VAL A 303 -4.97 13.82 -24.83
N LYS A 304 -4.45 14.71 -25.70
CA LYS A 304 -3.79 14.32 -26.96
C LYS A 304 -2.53 13.47 -26.72
N GLU A 305 -1.74 13.84 -25.72
CA GLU A 305 -0.52 13.10 -25.37
C GLU A 305 -0.83 11.67 -24.90
N TYR A 306 -1.90 11.48 -24.11
CA TYR A 306 -2.33 10.14 -23.70
C TYR A 306 -2.89 9.34 -24.88
N GLU A 307 -3.69 9.93 -25.74
CA GLU A 307 -4.18 9.27 -26.96
C GLU A 307 -3.05 8.77 -27.84
N GLN A 308 -2.03 9.61 -28.02
CA GLN A 308 -0.83 9.23 -28.76
C GLN A 308 -0.07 8.09 -28.08
N THR A 309 0.09 8.14 -26.75
CA THR A 309 0.76 7.10 -25.97
C THR A 309 0.01 5.76 -26.07
N ILE A 310 -1.31 5.77 -25.92
CA ILE A 310 -2.16 4.60 -26.07
C ILE A 310 -1.94 3.98 -27.46
N LYS A 311 -2.03 4.79 -28.52
CA LYS A 311 -1.83 4.33 -29.90
C LYS A 311 -0.44 3.73 -30.12
N GLN A 312 0.61 4.41 -29.67
CA GLN A 312 1.99 3.96 -29.82
C GLN A 312 2.24 2.61 -29.10
N LEU A 313 1.83 2.49 -27.82
CA LEU A 313 2.04 1.27 -27.06
C LEU A 313 1.19 0.11 -27.59
N SER A 314 -0.06 0.37 -27.98
CA SER A 314 -0.92 -0.66 -28.58
C SER A 314 -0.35 -1.18 -29.90
N ASN A 315 0.10 -0.28 -30.78
CA ASN A 315 0.72 -0.69 -32.05
C ASN A 315 2.03 -1.46 -31.80
N ALA A 316 2.85 -1.02 -30.83
CA ALA A 316 4.09 -1.72 -30.48
C ALA A 316 3.83 -3.14 -29.96
N LEU A 317 2.81 -3.33 -29.12
CA LEU A 317 2.42 -4.66 -28.67
C LEU A 317 1.95 -5.55 -29.85
N LEU A 318 1.09 -5.03 -30.72
CA LEU A 318 0.61 -5.77 -31.88
C LEU A 318 1.73 -6.11 -32.86
N THR A 319 2.69 -5.21 -33.04
CA THR A 319 3.77 -5.41 -34.04
C THR A 319 4.85 -6.35 -33.54
N TYR A 320 5.23 -6.27 -32.26
CA TYR A 320 6.43 -6.95 -31.75
C TYR A 320 6.14 -8.04 -30.72
N SER A 321 5.02 -7.96 -30.02
CA SER A 321 4.71 -8.86 -28.90
C SER A 321 3.64 -9.90 -29.26
N TRP A 322 2.83 -9.65 -30.28
CA TRP A 322 1.81 -10.60 -30.72
C TRP A 322 2.45 -11.82 -31.38
N ASP A 323 2.04 -13.01 -30.97
CA ASP A 323 2.50 -14.28 -31.49
C ASP A 323 1.37 -14.99 -32.24
N GLU A 324 1.48 -15.03 -33.54
CA GLU A 324 0.48 -15.68 -34.41
C GLU A 324 0.40 -17.19 -34.18
N GLU A 325 1.48 -17.83 -33.75
CA GLU A 325 1.51 -19.28 -33.53
C GLU A 325 0.69 -19.70 -32.31
N THR A 326 0.79 -18.90 -31.22
CA THR A 326 0.14 -19.23 -29.96
C THR A 326 -1.14 -18.45 -29.71
N GLY A 327 -1.37 -17.34 -30.43
CA GLY A 327 -2.49 -16.44 -30.21
C GLY A 327 -2.38 -15.62 -28.93
N TYR A 328 -1.16 -15.44 -28.39
CA TYR A 328 -0.90 -14.68 -27.16
C TYR A 328 0.15 -13.60 -27.38
N PHE A 329 0.21 -12.64 -26.45
CA PHE A 329 1.31 -11.68 -26.40
C PHE A 329 2.50 -12.26 -25.64
N GLY A 330 3.69 -12.23 -26.26
CA GLY A 330 4.93 -12.71 -25.68
C GLY A 330 5.88 -11.58 -25.27
N TYR A 331 6.87 -11.92 -24.47
CA TYR A 331 7.96 -11.01 -24.11
C TYR A 331 8.86 -10.80 -25.34
N VAL A 332 9.37 -9.58 -25.50
CA VAL A 332 10.18 -9.22 -26.67
C VAL A 332 11.65 -9.03 -26.26
N MET A 333 12.53 -9.77 -26.90
CA MET A 333 13.97 -9.61 -26.77
C MET A 333 14.47 -8.47 -27.67
N HIS A 334 15.48 -7.74 -27.20
CA HIS A 334 16.12 -6.67 -27.94
C HIS A 334 17.63 -6.85 -27.92
N ASP A 335 18.32 -6.30 -28.91
CA ASP A 335 19.77 -6.17 -28.86
C ASP A 335 20.22 -4.98 -28.00
N ASN A 336 21.52 -4.78 -27.90
CA ASN A 336 22.12 -3.71 -27.13
C ASN A 336 21.76 -2.29 -27.60
N ASN A 337 21.26 -2.17 -28.84
CA ASN A 337 20.78 -0.91 -29.40
C ASN A 337 19.27 -0.69 -29.20
N GLY A 338 18.60 -1.65 -28.56
CA GLY A 338 17.15 -1.65 -28.33
C GLY A 338 16.32 -2.08 -29.55
N THR A 339 16.92 -2.71 -30.54
CA THR A 339 16.22 -3.24 -31.72
C THR A 339 15.56 -4.57 -31.36
N PRO A 340 14.25 -4.77 -31.67
CA PRO A 340 13.57 -6.03 -31.40
C PRO A 340 14.21 -7.19 -32.20
N LYS A 341 14.42 -8.33 -31.53
CA LYS A 341 15.02 -9.55 -32.11
C LYS A 341 14.05 -10.73 -32.20
N GLY A 342 12.88 -10.61 -31.61
CA GLY A 342 11.86 -11.65 -31.60
C GLY A 342 11.29 -11.90 -30.20
N LEU A 343 10.43 -12.90 -30.13
CA LEU A 343 9.78 -13.29 -28.89
C LEU A 343 10.68 -14.19 -28.04
N TYR A 344 10.63 -13.95 -26.73
CA TYR A 344 11.24 -14.87 -25.79
C TYR A 344 10.42 -16.14 -25.67
N ARG A 345 11.04 -17.28 -25.96
CA ARG A 345 10.45 -18.61 -25.80
C ARG A 345 11.05 -19.25 -24.55
N TYR A 346 10.25 -19.39 -23.52
CA TYR A 346 10.65 -20.16 -22.35
C TYR A 346 10.55 -21.64 -22.65
N LYS A 347 11.68 -22.32 -22.50
CA LYS A 347 11.74 -23.80 -22.52
C LYS A 347 12.11 -24.24 -21.12
N ASP A 348 11.26 -25.00 -20.47
CA ASP A 348 11.48 -25.46 -19.10
C ASP A 348 12.80 -26.23 -19.00
N GLY A 349 13.74 -25.67 -18.25
CA GLY A 349 14.93 -26.33 -17.74
C GLY A 349 15.88 -27.01 -18.73
N SER A 350 15.58 -27.00 -20.02
CA SER A 350 16.39 -27.65 -21.04
C SER A 350 17.02 -26.61 -21.99
N ASN A 351 17.99 -25.89 -21.48
CA ASN A 351 19.00 -25.22 -22.29
C ASN A 351 20.36 -25.58 -21.77
#